data_71400942d032abc83fe9f1cbbda2e176
#
_entry.id   71400942d032abc83fe9f1cbbda2e176
#
_cell.length_a   1.000
_cell.length_b   1.000
_cell.length_c   1.000
_cell.angle_alpha   90.00
_cell.angle_beta   90.00
_cell.angle_gamma   90.00
#
_symmetry.space_group_name_H-M   'P 1'
#
loop_
_entity.id
_entity.type
_entity.pdbx_description
1 polymer ?
#
loop_
_entity_poly.entity_id
_entity_poly.type
_entity_poly.pdbx_seq_one_letter_code
_entity_poly.pdbx_strand_id
1 'polypeptide(L)'
;RRQRQMCIRDSYYTGKSSLPKVYGGFNTAFSYKGFELSTIFAYSIGNYIVDRDVTMLWHNGSSTGRAWSTEILNRWTPENRYTDVPALKTVSNSWNANSTRNLFNNSFLRMKNITLSYNFPQPMIKKISLNSLQLFVQADNLLTVSKNQGLDPEQDISGLTYYRYPAMRSISGGINVSF
;
A
#
# COMPACT_ATOMS: atom_id res chain seq x y z
N ARG A 1 -7.43 -37.47 36.20
CA ARG A 1 -8.30 -36.50 35.48
C ARG A 1 -7.50 -36.00 34.28
N ARG A 2 -7.68 -36.60 33.10
CA ARG A 2 -7.18 -36.03 31.84
C ARG A 2 -8.01 -34.77 31.55
N GLN A 3 -7.44 -33.61 31.77
CA GLN A 3 -7.98 -32.40 31.18
C GLN A 3 -7.97 -32.60 29.66
N ARG A 4 -9.14 -32.78 29.08
CA ARG A 4 -9.34 -32.61 27.64
C ARG A 4 -9.02 -31.14 27.38
N GLN A 5 -7.85 -30.84 26.85
CA GLN A 5 -7.65 -29.57 26.16
C GLN A 5 -8.64 -29.56 24.99
N MET A 6 -9.82 -29.09 25.24
CA MET A 6 -10.67 -28.59 24.17
C MET A 6 -9.89 -27.43 23.57
N CYS A 7 -9.49 -27.56 22.31
CA CYS A 7 -9.07 -26.41 21.53
C CYS A 7 -10.29 -25.51 21.40
N ILE A 8 -10.51 -24.70 22.41
CA ILE A 8 -11.50 -23.62 22.35
C ILE A 8 -10.87 -22.65 21.35
N ARG A 9 -11.38 -22.62 20.13
CA ARG A 9 -11.12 -21.55 19.20
C ARG A 9 -11.89 -20.34 19.71
N ASP A 10 -11.31 -19.64 20.66
CA ASP A 10 -11.87 -18.42 21.13
C ASP A 10 -11.72 -17.35 20.05
N SER A 11 -12.82 -17.05 19.40
CA SER A 11 -12.91 -15.85 18.59
C SER A 11 -13.42 -14.71 19.47
N TYR A 12 -12.69 -13.60 19.45
CA TYR A 12 -13.09 -12.40 20.18
C TYR A 12 -13.19 -11.21 19.23
N TYR A 13 -14.01 -10.26 19.59
CA TYR A 13 -14.17 -9.04 18.83
C TYR A 13 -12.94 -8.14 19.02
N THR A 14 -12.17 -7.91 17.96
CA THR A 14 -10.92 -7.15 18.01
C THR A 14 -11.13 -5.64 18.02
N GLY A 15 -12.32 -5.15 17.71
CA GLY A 15 -12.58 -3.73 17.51
C GLY A 15 -11.91 -3.15 16.25
N LYS A 16 -11.36 -4.00 15.38
CA LYS A 16 -10.71 -3.60 14.13
C LYS A 16 -11.68 -3.73 12.97
N SER A 17 -11.68 -2.73 12.08
CA SER A 17 -12.57 -2.67 10.92
C SER A 17 -11.76 -2.47 9.65
N SER A 18 -12.24 -2.98 8.53
CA SER A 18 -11.73 -2.66 7.19
C SER A 18 -12.11 -1.24 6.77
N LEU A 19 -13.19 -0.70 7.34
CA LEU A 19 -13.59 0.67 7.10
C LEU A 19 -12.64 1.64 7.81
N PRO A 20 -12.16 2.67 7.11
CA PRO A 20 -11.33 3.69 7.73
C PRO A 20 -12.15 4.54 8.71
N LYS A 21 -11.51 5.00 9.78
CA LYS A 21 -12.09 5.98 10.70
C LYS A 21 -12.15 7.37 10.08
N VAL A 22 -11.12 7.71 9.32
CA VAL A 22 -11.01 8.96 8.60
C VAL A 22 -10.39 8.69 7.23
N TYR A 23 -10.98 9.25 6.19
CA TYR A 23 -10.42 9.19 4.84
C TYR A 23 -10.76 10.47 4.08
N GLY A 24 -10.01 10.74 3.04
CA GLY A 24 -10.24 11.90 2.21
C GLY A 24 -9.07 12.19 1.28
N GLY A 25 -9.12 13.38 0.71
CA GLY A 25 -8.04 13.91 -0.12
C GLY A 25 -7.96 15.42 0.01
N PHE A 26 -6.83 15.94 -0.35
CA PHE A 26 -6.62 17.38 -0.49
C PHE A 26 -5.73 17.64 -1.71
N ASN A 27 -5.91 18.80 -2.29
CA ASN A 27 -5.09 19.29 -3.39
C ASN A 27 -4.49 20.64 -3.00
N THR A 28 -3.31 20.90 -3.55
CA THR A 28 -2.68 22.21 -3.44
C THR A 28 -2.20 22.63 -4.81
N ALA A 29 -2.26 23.95 -5.08
CA ALA A 29 -1.73 24.56 -6.28
C ALA A 29 -0.99 25.84 -5.91
N PHE A 30 0.21 26.00 -6.46
CA PHE A 30 1.04 27.18 -6.30
C PHE A 30 1.43 27.69 -7.67
N SER A 31 1.24 28.98 -7.92
CA SER A 31 1.67 29.60 -9.17
C SER A 31 2.60 30.77 -8.89
N TYR A 32 3.69 30.84 -9.65
CA TYR A 32 4.65 31.93 -9.54
C TYR A 32 5.39 32.14 -10.87
N LYS A 33 5.30 33.35 -11.42
CA LYS A 33 6.02 33.78 -12.64
C LYS A 33 5.93 32.78 -13.81
N GLY A 34 4.74 32.24 -14.07
CA GLY A 34 4.51 31.28 -15.16
C GLY A 34 4.69 29.81 -14.75
N PHE A 35 5.34 29.52 -13.64
CA PHE A 35 5.37 28.18 -13.06
C PHE A 35 4.08 27.90 -12.29
N GLU A 36 3.59 26.69 -12.44
CA GLU A 36 2.47 26.18 -11.68
C GLU A 36 2.79 24.77 -11.19
N LEU A 37 2.71 24.58 -9.89
CA LEU A 37 2.86 23.31 -9.22
C LEU A 37 1.53 22.90 -8.61
N SER A 38 0.98 21.78 -9.04
CA SER A 38 -0.21 21.18 -8.43
C SER A 38 0.10 19.82 -7.84
N THR A 39 -0.53 19.50 -6.71
CA THR A 39 -0.39 18.20 -6.06
C THR A 39 -1.74 17.71 -5.58
N ILE A 40 -1.96 16.39 -5.68
CA ILE A 40 -3.16 15.72 -5.19
C ILE A 40 -2.74 14.62 -4.22
N PHE A 41 -3.31 14.66 -3.03
CA PHE A 41 -3.09 13.66 -1.99
C PHE A 41 -4.38 12.92 -1.66
N ALA A 42 -4.23 11.64 -1.34
CA ALA A 42 -5.28 10.83 -0.74
C ALA A 42 -4.76 10.19 0.54
N TYR A 43 -5.63 10.06 1.54
CA TYR A 43 -5.30 9.41 2.80
C TYR A 43 -6.44 8.56 3.33
N SER A 44 -6.06 7.54 4.08
CA SER A 44 -6.97 6.67 4.82
C SER A 44 -6.33 6.31 6.14
N ILE A 45 -7.08 6.43 7.24
CA ILE A 45 -6.55 6.25 8.59
C ILE A 45 -7.48 5.34 9.39
N GLY A 46 -6.88 4.36 10.08
CA GLY A 46 -7.56 3.53 11.07
C GLY A 46 -8.28 2.31 10.50
N ASN A 47 -8.08 1.99 9.23
CA ASN A 47 -8.53 0.75 8.62
C ASN A 47 -7.52 -0.39 8.81
N TYR A 48 -8.02 -1.62 8.84
CA TYR A 48 -7.26 -2.84 8.98
C TYR A 48 -7.62 -3.83 7.88
N ILE A 49 -6.63 -4.55 7.41
CA ILE A 49 -6.81 -5.57 6.37
C ILE A 49 -6.18 -6.89 6.78
N VAL A 50 -6.70 -7.97 6.26
CA VAL A 50 -6.05 -9.28 6.28
C VAL A 50 -5.32 -9.47 4.96
N ASP A 51 -4.00 -9.53 5.04
CA ASP A 51 -3.14 -9.77 3.89
C ASP A 51 -3.06 -11.27 3.62
N ARG A 52 -3.80 -11.71 2.61
CA ARG A 52 -3.79 -13.13 2.22
C ARG A 52 -2.57 -13.52 1.43
N ASP A 53 -1.94 -12.60 0.72
CA ASP A 53 -0.75 -12.91 -0.06
C ASP A 53 0.43 -13.20 0.87
N VAL A 54 0.59 -12.38 1.91
CA VAL A 54 1.59 -12.64 2.97
C VAL A 54 1.28 -13.92 3.72
N THR A 55 0.02 -14.16 4.09
CA THR A 55 -0.35 -15.39 4.81
C THR A 55 -0.10 -16.65 3.98
N MET A 56 -0.25 -16.57 2.67
CA MET A 56 0.06 -17.69 1.77
C MET A 56 1.56 -17.96 1.68
N LEU A 57 2.41 -16.96 1.82
CA LEU A 57 3.86 -17.10 1.86
C LEU A 57 4.38 -17.60 3.23
N TRP A 58 3.56 -17.50 4.26
CA TRP A 58 3.88 -17.97 5.62
C TRP A 58 3.42 -19.41 5.88
N HIS A 59 3.17 -20.19 4.83
CA HIS A 59 2.85 -21.60 5.02
C HIS A 59 4.02 -22.35 5.64
N ASN A 60 3.74 -23.28 6.53
CA ASN A 60 4.73 -24.04 7.29
C ASN A 60 5.04 -25.39 6.62
N GLY A 61 5.39 -25.36 5.34
CA GLY A 61 5.61 -26.57 4.55
C GLY A 61 4.33 -27.29 4.11
N SER A 62 3.16 -26.74 4.40
CA SER A 62 1.86 -27.35 4.02
C SER A 62 1.57 -27.28 2.53
N SER A 63 2.26 -26.43 1.79
CA SER A 63 2.05 -26.20 0.35
C SER A 63 3.31 -26.53 -0.43
N THR A 64 3.43 -27.77 -0.86
CA THR A 64 4.58 -28.24 -1.66
C THR A 64 4.70 -27.45 -2.96
N GLY A 65 5.93 -27.04 -3.29
CA GLY A 65 6.22 -26.32 -4.54
C GLY A 65 5.90 -24.82 -4.53
N ARG A 66 5.42 -24.26 -3.41
CA ARG A 66 5.21 -22.82 -3.26
C ARG A 66 6.43 -22.14 -2.62
N ALA A 67 6.69 -20.91 -3.05
CA ALA A 67 7.69 -20.06 -2.43
C ALA A 67 7.31 -19.74 -0.98
N TRP A 68 8.31 -19.53 -0.13
CA TRP A 68 8.16 -19.11 1.25
C TRP A 68 8.64 -17.68 1.43
N SER A 69 8.09 -16.99 2.42
CA SER A 69 8.69 -15.74 2.89
C SER A 69 10.07 -16.00 3.49
N THR A 70 11.00 -15.09 3.27
CA THR A 70 12.34 -15.13 3.90
C THR A 70 12.29 -15.05 5.42
N GLU A 71 11.20 -14.56 5.99
CA GLU A 71 10.95 -14.53 7.45
C GLU A 71 11.01 -15.93 8.08
N ILE A 72 10.74 -16.99 7.29
CA ILE A 72 10.82 -18.37 7.76
C ILE A 72 12.22 -18.73 8.25
N LEU A 73 13.26 -18.03 7.79
CA LEU A 73 14.64 -18.23 8.24
C LEU A 73 14.80 -17.84 9.72
N ASN A 74 13.98 -16.92 10.20
CA ASN A 74 13.94 -16.49 11.61
C ASN A 74 13.08 -17.39 12.50
N ARG A 75 12.65 -18.55 12.00
CA ARG A 75 11.80 -19.48 12.75
C ARG A 75 12.43 -19.90 14.07
N TRP A 76 11.56 -20.28 14.99
CA TRP A 76 12.00 -20.84 16.26
C TRP A 76 12.81 -22.13 16.05
N THR A 77 14.00 -22.16 16.62
CA THR A 77 14.88 -23.35 16.73
C THR A 77 15.46 -23.37 18.15
N PRO A 78 16.07 -24.46 18.61
CA PRO A 78 16.75 -24.48 19.90
C PRO A 78 17.83 -23.39 20.04
N GLU A 79 18.43 -22.98 18.92
CA GLU A 79 19.44 -21.91 18.87
C GLU A 79 18.82 -20.50 18.77
N ASN A 80 17.64 -20.39 18.13
CA ASN A 80 16.91 -19.15 17.96
C ASN A 80 15.58 -19.20 18.72
N ARG A 81 15.65 -19.01 20.05
CA ARG A 81 14.47 -19.11 20.94
C ARG A 81 13.66 -17.81 21.02
N TYR A 82 14.26 -16.68 20.69
CA TYR A 82 13.65 -15.35 20.79
C TYR A 82 13.13 -14.88 19.41
N THR A 83 12.06 -15.49 18.97
CA THR A 83 11.43 -15.17 17.71
C THR A 83 9.92 -15.34 17.83
N ASP A 84 9.18 -14.54 17.08
CA ASP A 84 7.73 -14.65 16.94
C ASP A 84 7.32 -15.58 15.77
N VAL A 85 8.30 -16.07 14.99
CA VAL A 85 8.07 -17.02 13.90
C VAL A 85 8.08 -18.46 14.44
N PRO A 86 6.98 -19.21 14.34
CA PRO A 86 6.87 -20.54 14.91
C PRO A 86 7.87 -21.54 14.31
N ALA A 87 8.13 -22.63 15.05
CA ALA A 87 8.90 -23.76 14.54
C ALA A 87 8.19 -24.44 13.37
N LEU A 88 8.96 -24.95 12.41
CA LEU A 88 8.44 -25.82 11.37
C LEU A 88 7.94 -27.14 11.99
N LYS A 89 6.73 -27.54 11.61
CA LYS A 89 6.14 -28.82 12.01
C LYS A 89 5.56 -29.50 10.78
N THR A 90 5.80 -30.80 10.68
CA THR A 90 5.26 -31.62 9.59
C THR A 90 3.76 -31.89 9.71
N VAL A 91 3.21 -31.74 10.90
CA VAL A 91 1.77 -31.88 11.13
C VAL A 91 1.10 -30.52 11.03
N SER A 92 -0.09 -30.49 10.43
CA SER A 92 -0.95 -29.32 10.26
C SER A 92 -0.83 -28.36 11.44
N ASN A 93 -0.27 -27.22 11.18
CA ASN A 93 -0.35 -26.11 12.10
C ASN A 93 -1.20 -25.02 11.49
N SER A 94 -1.85 -24.31 12.37
CA SER A 94 -2.71 -23.19 12.02
C SER A 94 -1.95 -21.86 11.92
N TRP A 95 -0.64 -21.90 11.59
CA TRP A 95 0.15 -20.68 11.59
C TRP A 95 -0.37 -19.61 10.63
N ASN A 96 -0.81 -20.04 9.46
CA ASN A 96 -1.46 -19.17 8.48
C ASN A 96 -2.99 -19.11 8.61
N ALA A 97 -3.54 -19.62 9.71
CA ALA A 97 -4.97 -19.48 9.99
C ALA A 97 -5.35 -18.02 10.25
N ASN A 98 -6.62 -17.73 10.02
CA ASN A 98 -7.17 -16.40 10.31
C ASN A 98 -6.97 -16.06 11.79
N SER A 99 -6.12 -15.09 12.05
CA SER A 99 -5.77 -14.65 13.39
C SER A 99 -5.40 -13.16 13.37
N THR A 100 -5.33 -12.57 14.55
CA THR A 100 -4.90 -11.16 14.70
C THR A 100 -3.47 -10.93 14.21
N ARG A 101 -2.64 -11.98 14.09
CA ARG A 101 -1.32 -11.93 13.51
C ARG A 101 -1.35 -11.45 12.05
N ASN A 102 -2.39 -11.84 11.31
CA ASN A 102 -2.55 -11.53 9.89
C ASN A 102 -3.36 -10.25 9.66
N LEU A 103 -3.62 -9.50 10.72
CA LEU A 103 -4.40 -8.27 10.67
C LEU A 103 -3.48 -7.06 10.73
N PHE A 104 -3.31 -6.40 9.58
CA PHE A 104 -2.39 -5.28 9.40
C PHE A 104 -3.12 -3.95 9.44
N ASN A 105 -2.47 -2.95 10.04
CA ASN A 105 -2.94 -1.57 9.94
C ASN A 105 -2.64 -1.04 8.54
N ASN A 106 -3.67 -0.67 7.81
CA ASN A 106 -3.58 -0.25 6.42
C ASN A 106 -3.72 1.27 6.23
N SER A 107 -3.38 2.04 7.26
CA SER A 107 -3.37 3.50 7.16
C SER A 107 -2.30 3.97 6.19
N PHE A 108 -2.65 4.93 5.34
CA PHE A 108 -1.72 5.47 4.35
C PHE A 108 -1.95 6.95 4.05
N LEU A 109 -0.92 7.57 3.50
CA LEU A 109 -0.94 8.84 2.78
C LEU A 109 -0.27 8.63 1.43
N ARG A 110 -0.95 8.97 0.35
CA ARG A 110 -0.43 8.83 -1.03
C ARG A 110 -0.49 10.15 -1.76
N MET A 111 0.62 10.52 -2.39
CA MET A 111 0.65 11.55 -3.41
C MET A 111 0.19 10.93 -4.72
N LYS A 112 -1.07 11.16 -5.07
CA LYS A 112 -1.71 10.62 -6.27
C LYS A 112 -1.14 11.20 -7.54
N ASN A 113 -0.91 12.51 -7.51
CA ASN A 113 -0.42 13.25 -8.65
C ASN A 113 0.41 14.44 -8.17
N ILE A 114 1.47 14.75 -8.91
CA ILE A 114 2.21 16.00 -8.86
C ILE A 114 2.45 16.45 -10.29
N THR A 115 2.08 17.68 -10.61
CA THR A 115 2.27 18.28 -11.93
C THR A 115 3.00 19.60 -11.77
N LEU A 116 4.10 19.73 -12.47
CA LEU A 116 4.82 21.00 -12.64
C LEU A 116 4.64 21.46 -14.07
N SER A 117 4.10 22.64 -14.26
CA SER A 117 3.92 23.24 -15.57
C SER A 117 4.55 24.63 -15.64
N TYR A 118 4.90 25.02 -16.85
CA TYR A 118 5.40 26.36 -17.15
C TYR A 118 4.64 26.95 -18.33
N ASN A 119 3.95 28.06 -18.06
CA ASN A 119 3.23 28.85 -19.04
C ASN A 119 4.15 29.96 -19.60
N PHE A 120 4.43 29.90 -20.89
CA PHE A 120 5.28 30.91 -21.53
C PHE A 120 4.59 32.27 -21.58
N PRO A 121 5.30 33.37 -21.31
CA PRO A 121 4.70 34.70 -21.34
C PRO A 121 4.33 35.13 -22.75
N GLN A 122 3.21 35.82 -22.89
CA GLN A 122 2.62 36.29 -24.15
C GLN A 122 3.60 36.99 -25.09
N PRO A 123 4.52 37.88 -24.64
CA PRO A 123 5.46 38.55 -25.55
C PRO A 123 6.41 37.59 -26.29
N MET A 124 6.68 36.43 -25.72
CA MET A 124 7.53 35.41 -26.37
C MET A 124 6.76 34.61 -27.43
N ILE A 125 5.55 34.17 -27.08
CA ILE A 125 4.77 33.26 -27.91
C ILE A 125 4.11 33.96 -29.10
N LYS A 126 3.76 35.25 -28.98
CA LYS A 126 3.26 36.05 -30.10
C LYS A 126 4.23 36.17 -31.27
N LYS A 127 5.55 36.10 -31.02
CA LYS A 127 6.57 36.14 -32.08
C LYS A 127 6.51 34.92 -33.01
N ILE A 128 5.94 33.82 -32.53
CA ILE A 128 5.79 32.55 -33.27
C ILE A 128 4.32 32.26 -33.60
N SER A 129 3.46 33.30 -33.55
CA SER A 129 2.03 33.21 -33.89
C SER A 129 1.25 32.20 -33.05
N LEU A 130 1.62 32.01 -31.79
CA LEU A 130 0.89 31.16 -30.86
C LEU A 130 0.07 31.97 -29.87
N ASN A 131 -1.11 31.44 -29.50
CA ASN A 131 -1.95 32.02 -28.47
C ASN A 131 -1.54 31.56 -27.06
N SER A 132 -1.14 30.30 -26.92
CA SER A 132 -0.59 29.79 -25.66
C SER A 132 0.41 28.68 -25.89
N LEU A 133 1.38 28.59 -24.98
CA LEU A 133 2.36 27.51 -24.94
C LEU A 133 2.61 27.15 -23.48
N GLN A 134 2.40 25.88 -23.14
CA GLN A 134 2.66 25.35 -21.82
C GLN A 134 3.48 24.07 -21.94
N LEU A 135 4.53 23.95 -21.16
CA LEU A 135 5.25 22.70 -20.92
C LEU A 135 4.79 22.14 -19.59
N PHE A 136 4.64 20.81 -19.48
CA PHE A 136 4.36 20.20 -18.21
C PHE A 136 5.10 18.86 -18.02
N VAL A 137 5.38 18.54 -16.78
CA VAL A 137 5.84 17.24 -16.32
C VAL A 137 4.92 16.81 -15.18
N GLN A 138 4.47 15.58 -15.24
CA GLN A 138 3.54 14.99 -14.29
C GLN A 138 4.08 13.66 -13.78
N ALA A 139 3.91 13.41 -12.50
CA ALA A 139 4.18 12.11 -11.91
C ALA A 139 2.98 11.62 -11.10
N ASP A 140 2.62 10.34 -11.30
CA ASP A 140 1.53 9.71 -10.59
C ASP A 140 2.07 8.67 -9.60
N ASN A 141 1.42 8.57 -8.44
CA ASN A 141 1.75 7.64 -7.37
C ASN A 141 3.24 7.74 -6.92
N LEU A 142 3.81 8.94 -6.97
CA LEU A 142 5.24 9.16 -6.73
C LEU A 142 5.65 8.75 -5.31
N LEU A 143 4.84 9.06 -4.32
CA LEU A 143 5.10 8.80 -2.92
C LEU A 143 3.90 8.13 -2.25
N THR A 144 4.16 7.04 -1.55
CA THR A 144 3.19 6.38 -0.67
C THR A 144 3.84 6.10 0.67
N VAL A 145 3.24 6.63 1.73
CA VAL A 145 3.64 6.36 3.12
C VAL A 145 2.57 5.46 3.72
N SER A 146 2.93 4.28 4.15
CA SER A 146 2.02 3.28 4.70
C SER A 146 2.67 2.57 5.88
N LYS A 147 1.86 2.12 6.83
CA LYS A 147 2.33 1.27 7.93
C LYS A 147 2.54 -0.17 7.49
N ASN A 148 1.80 -0.62 6.49
CA ASN A 148 1.96 -1.94 5.92
C ASN A 148 2.93 -1.84 4.73
N GLN A 149 4.13 -2.43 4.89
CA GLN A 149 5.15 -2.42 3.85
C GLN A 149 4.96 -3.63 2.92
N GLY A 150 5.10 -3.40 1.63
CA GLY A 150 5.08 -4.46 0.61
C GLY A 150 3.77 -4.61 -0.15
N LEU A 151 2.67 -4.01 0.30
CA LEU A 151 1.41 -4.00 -0.40
C LEU A 151 0.99 -2.59 -0.80
N ASP A 152 0.17 -2.53 -1.85
CA ASP A 152 -0.57 -1.30 -2.13
C ASP A 152 -1.62 -1.09 -1.02
N PRO A 153 -1.55 0.01 -0.25
CA PRO A 153 -2.49 0.24 0.84
C PRO A 153 -3.89 0.65 0.38
N GLU A 154 -4.05 0.98 -0.89
CA GLU A 154 -5.33 1.35 -1.47
C GLU A 154 -6.13 0.11 -1.88
N GLN A 155 -6.62 -0.59 -0.87
CA GLN A 155 -7.32 -1.85 -1.01
C GLN A 155 -8.83 -1.68 -1.03
N ASP A 156 -9.51 -2.76 -1.40
CA ASP A 156 -10.96 -2.86 -1.37
C ASP A 156 -11.48 -2.76 0.07
N ILE A 157 -12.69 -2.25 0.20
CA ILE A 157 -13.44 -2.11 1.45
C ILE A 157 -13.73 -3.47 2.13
N SER A 158 -13.61 -4.57 1.40
CA SER A 158 -13.74 -5.94 1.94
C SER A 158 -12.72 -6.25 3.04
N GLY A 159 -11.62 -5.50 3.10
CA GLY A 159 -10.55 -5.73 4.07
C GLY A 159 -9.71 -6.97 3.80
N LEU A 160 -9.82 -7.54 2.59
CA LEU A 160 -9.03 -8.68 2.14
C LEU A 160 -8.21 -8.27 0.94
N THR A 161 -6.90 -8.58 0.95
CA THR A 161 -6.07 -8.47 -0.25
C THR A 161 -5.90 -9.84 -0.89
N TYR A 162 -5.91 -9.88 -2.20
CA TYR A 162 -5.73 -11.12 -2.93
C TYR A 162 -5.23 -10.84 -4.34
N TYR A 163 -3.97 -11.18 -4.64
CA TYR A 163 -3.33 -11.08 -5.95
C TYR A 163 -3.50 -9.72 -6.66
N ARG A 164 -3.35 -8.62 -5.92
CA ARG A 164 -3.44 -7.29 -6.50
C ARG A 164 -2.07 -6.73 -6.83
N TYR A 165 -1.95 -6.21 -8.05
CA TYR A 165 -0.79 -5.41 -8.42
C TYR A 165 -0.83 -4.05 -7.71
N PRO A 166 0.30 -3.58 -7.17
CA PRO A 166 0.40 -2.23 -6.63
C PRO A 166 0.25 -1.19 -7.74
N ALA A 167 -0.29 -0.02 -7.39
CA ALA A 167 -0.37 1.10 -8.32
C ALA A 167 1.05 1.49 -8.77
N MET A 168 1.26 1.50 -10.08
CA MET A 168 2.57 1.84 -10.66
C MET A 168 2.84 3.34 -10.53
N ARG A 169 4.11 3.68 -10.39
CA ARG A 169 4.59 5.05 -10.57
C ARG A 169 4.70 5.31 -12.06
N SER A 170 4.15 6.43 -12.51
CA SER A 170 4.32 6.88 -13.88
C SER A 170 4.86 8.31 -13.90
N ILE A 171 5.69 8.61 -14.87
CA ILE A 171 6.19 9.96 -15.16
C ILE A 171 5.88 10.24 -16.62
N SER A 172 5.20 11.32 -16.86
CA SER A 172 4.84 11.77 -18.20
C SER A 172 5.17 13.24 -18.37
N GLY A 173 5.38 13.67 -19.60
CA GLY A 173 5.57 15.06 -19.92
C GLY A 173 4.98 15.39 -21.26
N GLY A 174 4.60 16.63 -21.45
CA GLY A 174 3.94 17.05 -22.68
C GLY A 174 4.01 18.55 -22.89
N ILE A 175 3.50 18.94 -24.05
CA ILE A 175 3.42 20.32 -24.51
C ILE A 175 1.97 20.58 -24.91
N ASN A 176 1.38 21.64 -24.35
CA ASN A 176 0.10 22.16 -24.78
C ASN A 176 0.31 23.40 -25.63
N VAL A 177 -0.17 23.41 -26.85
CA VAL A 177 -0.04 24.51 -27.80
C VAL A 177 -1.42 24.91 -28.30
N SER A 178 -1.68 26.24 -28.33
CA SER A 178 -2.87 26.81 -28.96
C SER A 178 -2.47 27.86 -29.96
N PHE A 179 -3.08 27.79 -31.14
CA PHE A 179 -2.86 28.69 -32.28
C PHE A 179 -3.95 29.75 -32.37
#